data_07b1bdc300cfdd7d2203f806bd29044c
#
_entry.id   07b1bdc300cfdd7d2203f806bd29044c
#
_cell.length_a   1.000
_cell.length_b   1.000
_cell.length_c   1.000
_cell.angle_alpha   90.00
_cell.angle_beta   90.00
_cell.angle_gamma   90.00
#
_symmetry.space_group_name_H-M   'P 1'
#
loop_
_entity.id
_entity.type
_entity.pdbx_description
1 polymer ?
#
loop_
_entity_poly.entity_id
_entity_poly.type
_entity_poly.pdbx_seq_one_letter_code
_entity_poly.pdbx_strand_id
1 'polypeptide(L)'
;MRNFLLVIFLLSSFSLALGQEAPAPAYGLSGDRASDDELVVPAMVSGDSESALFPAEGERSNYLNAGLSFGTAYDDNTLGTATNPVGDTSFTVAPFISIEQTRARLRWQADYAPGFTFYRQLSQRNQDDQNLSVGLEYRLTQHVTMRLKDAFLKSSNFLGGLAQAQQSPFGTLQQSNPTLITPVTNRVSNTGSAEVTYQFGPNSLVGARGISNELFFPDSVQTTGLADSHSQAAEGFITHRIARTHWIGVTYHFQQILTDVNEARNSSQAVLATYTMNVTPAMTLSVFAGPQYSNSSSQLAPASAKWLPAVGMNYNWETTRCAFMAGASHRISDGGGLQGAVQLTSFESSFRYEWARKWTLRVGGSYGRNELIETFGLPSQDVASLIGLVSVSHQIGEHLSIEAGYVRAHQQALGSSVVSSYDRNRPQITITYSFSRPLGR
;
A
#
# COMPACT_ATOMS: atom_id res chain seq x y z
N MET A 1 -12.02 -8.29 21.17
CA MET A 1 -13.45 -8.22 20.82
C MET A 1 -14.19 -6.92 21.20
N ARG A 2 -13.60 -5.99 21.98
CA ARG A 2 -14.32 -4.79 22.49
C ARG A 2 -14.19 -3.56 21.61
N ASN A 3 -13.28 -3.51 20.65
CA ASN A 3 -13.03 -2.35 19.77
C ASN A 3 -13.66 -2.47 18.38
N PHE A 4 -14.24 -3.61 18.02
CA PHE A 4 -14.87 -3.84 16.71
C PHE A 4 -16.26 -3.16 16.58
N LEU A 5 -16.89 -2.81 17.70
CA LEU A 5 -18.24 -2.23 17.73
C LEU A 5 -18.29 -0.70 17.54
N LEU A 6 -17.13 -0.02 17.64
CA LEU A 6 -17.10 1.46 17.56
C LEU A 6 -17.15 2.00 16.12
N VAL A 7 -16.68 1.24 15.14
CA VAL A 7 -16.64 1.65 13.73
C VAL A 7 -18.06 1.58 13.09
N ILE A 8 -18.89 0.66 13.53
CA ILE A 8 -20.26 0.49 12.99
C ILE A 8 -21.21 1.59 13.49
N PHE A 9 -20.95 2.20 14.62
CA PHE A 9 -21.85 3.21 15.21
C PHE A 9 -21.72 4.62 14.62
N LEU A 10 -20.64 4.93 13.90
CA LEU A 10 -20.45 6.22 13.23
C LEU A 10 -21.17 6.32 11.86
N LEU A 11 -21.65 5.22 11.31
CA LEU A 11 -22.35 5.19 10.02
C LEU A 11 -23.88 5.39 10.13
N SER A 12 -24.46 5.41 11.33
CA SER A 12 -25.92 5.40 11.51
C SER A 12 -26.58 6.76 11.76
N SER A 13 -25.86 7.87 11.74
CA SER A 13 -26.42 9.19 12.14
C SER A 13 -26.37 10.30 11.07
N PHE A 14 -26.22 10.00 9.79
CA PHE A 14 -26.32 11.01 8.73
C PHE A 14 -27.71 11.03 8.08
N SER A 15 -28.58 11.87 8.61
CA SER A 15 -29.88 12.22 8.00
C SER A 15 -29.70 13.13 6.79
N LEU A 16 -30.37 12.78 5.71
CA LEU A 16 -30.43 13.44 4.41
C LEU A 16 -30.87 14.92 4.52
N ALA A 17 -30.04 15.82 4.00
CA ALA A 17 -30.47 17.15 3.55
C ALA A 17 -30.33 17.23 2.03
N LEU A 18 -31.45 17.25 1.33
CA LEU A 18 -31.58 17.47 -0.10
C LEU A 18 -31.32 18.94 -0.44
N GLY A 19 -30.30 19.25 -1.24
CA GLY A 19 -30.02 20.59 -1.75
C GLY A 19 -29.44 20.53 -3.17
N GLN A 20 -29.97 21.40 -4.01
CA GLN A 20 -29.87 21.49 -5.47
C GLN A 20 -28.46 21.44 -6.08
N GLU A 21 -28.40 20.84 -7.28
CA GLU A 21 -27.22 20.60 -8.12
C GLU A 21 -26.63 21.88 -8.73
N ALA A 22 -25.29 22.00 -8.60
CA ALA A 22 -24.45 22.68 -9.59
C ALA A 22 -23.44 21.66 -10.12
N PRO A 23 -23.07 21.67 -11.41
CA PRO A 23 -22.15 20.67 -11.96
C PRO A 23 -20.77 20.81 -11.31
N ALA A 24 -20.32 19.76 -10.65
CA ALA A 24 -19.01 19.70 -10.01
C ALA A 24 -17.93 19.28 -11.02
N PRO A 25 -16.75 19.92 -11.02
CA PRO A 25 -15.60 19.39 -11.71
C PRO A 25 -15.15 18.09 -11.05
N ALA A 26 -14.88 17.07 -11.86
CA ALA A 26 -14.39 15.78 -11.43
C ALA A 26 -12.95 15.90 -10.89
N TYR A 27 -12.70 15.39 -9.68
CA TYR A 27 -11.34 15.27 -9.14
C TYR A 27 -11.01 13.80 -9.05
N GLY A 28 -9.98 13.38 -9.78
CA GLY A 28 -9.54 11.98 -9.82
C GLY A 28 -8.74 11.58 -8.58
N LEU A 29 -9.14 10.50 -7.95
CA LEU A 29 -8.19 9.52 -7.43
C LEU A 29 -7.81 8.68 -8.67
N SER A 30 -6.56 8.67 -9.05
CA SER A 30 -5.95 8.00 -10.20
C SER A 30 -6.90 7.62 -11.36
N GLY A 31 -6.84 8.33 -12.46
CA GLY A 31 -7.50 7.96 -13.70
C GLY A 31 -8.26 9.06 -14.42
N ASP A 32 -8.79 10.07 -13.73
CA ASP A 32 -9.34 11.24 -14.39
C ASP A 32 -8.22 12.26 -14.66
N ARG A 33 -8.11 12.69 -15.92
CA ARG A 33 -7.18 13.74 -16.33
C ARG A 33 -7.33 14.92 -15.38
N ALA A 34 -6.26 15.19 -14.59
CA ALA A 34 -6.18 16.37 -13.77
C ALA A 34 -6.58 17.58 -14.64
N SER A 35 -7.61 18.31 -14.24
CA SER A 35 -7.90 19.55 -14.91
C SER A 35 -6.68 20.46 -14.74
N ASP A 36 -6.36 21.29 -15.75
CA ASP A 36 -5.20 22.22 -15.71
C ASP A 36 -5.18 23.13 -14.46
N ASP A 37 -6.26 23.14 -13.66
CA ASP A 37 -6.46 23.98 -12.48
C ASP A 37 -6.35 23.23 -11.15
N GLU A 38 -6.12 21.90 -11.12
CA GLU A 38 -6.01 21.13 -9.89
C GLU A 38 -4.63 21.31 -9.23
N LEU A 39 -4.65 21.66 -7.93
CA LEU A 39 -3.43 21.77 -7.12
C LEU A 39 -3.04 20.39 -6.59
N VAL A 40 -1.78 20.02 -6.83
CA VAL A 40 -1.25 18.72 -6.45
C VAL A 40 -0.88 18.71 -4.96
N VAL A 41 -1.43 17.73 -4.23
CA VAL A 41 -1.03 17.42 -2.86
C VAL A 41 0.31 16.67 -2.89
N PRO A 42 1.29 17.01 -2.03
CA PRO A 42 2.56 16.28 -1.96
C PRO A 42 2.33 14.80 -1.65
N ALA A 43 3.18 13.94 -2.20
CA ALA A 43 3.18 12.52 -1.87
C ALA A 43 3.41 12.31 -0.35
N MET A 44 2.81 11.27 0.21
CA MET A 44 3.02 10.88 1.61
C MET A 44 4.47 10.45 1.82
N VAL A 45 5.06 10.90 2.93
CA VAL A 45 6.45 10.56 3.30
C VAL A 45 6.48 9.35 4.22
N SER A 46 5.50 9.21 5.09
CA SER A 46 5.34 8.05 5.97
C SER A 46 4.02 7.34 5.69
N GLY A 47 3.97 6.11 6.03
CA GLY A 47 2.84 5.24 5.75
C GLY A 47 3.08 4.41 4.49
N ASP A 48 2.14 3.55 4.23
CA ASP A 48 2.24 2.66 3.10
C ASP A 48 2.16 3.45 1.81
N SER A 49 3.19 3.33 1.01
CA SER A 49 3.04 3.60 -0.41
C SER A 49 1.98 2.62 -0.93
N GLU A 50 0.94 3.09 -1.58
CA GLU A 50 0.13 2.21 -2.43
C GLU A 50 1.12 1.42 -3.28
N SER A 51 1.14 0.09 -3.13
CA SER A 51 2.16 -0.70 -3.79
C SER A 51 2.09 -0.49 -5.29
N ALA A 52 3.15 0.07 -5.86
CA ALA A 52 3.23 0.29 -7.30
C ALA A 52 3.25 -1.03 -8.10
N LEU A 53 3.31 -2.19 -7.43
CA LEU A 53 3.28 -3.50 -8.06
C LEU A 53 1.98 -3.78 -8.81
N PHE A 54 0.88 -3.13 -8.41
CA PHE A 54 -0.44 -3.37 -9.01
C PHE A 54 -1.15 -2.04 -9.24
N PRO A 55 -0.92 -1.37 -10.39
CA PRO A 55 -1.71 -0.19 -10.73
C PRO A 55 -3.18 -0.59 -10.85
N ALA A 56 -4.04 0.13 -10.16
CA ALA A 56 -5.48 -0.05 -10.26
C ALA A 56 -5.94 0.09 -11.71
N GLU A 57 -6.83 -0.77 -12.16
CA GLU A 57 -7.52 -0.55 -13.43
C GLU A 57 -8.42 0.66 -13.27
N GLY A 58 -8.47 1.57 -14.26
CA GLY A 58 -9.25 2.81 -14.22
C GLY A 58 -10.69 2.53 -13.76
N GLU A 59 -11.01 2.99 -12.57
CA GLU A 59 -12.28 2.71 -11.90
C GLU A 59 -13.41 3.50 -12.54
N ARG A 60 -14.55 2.83 -12.71
CA ARG A 60 -15.78 3.49 -13.13
C ARG A 60 -16.51 3.98 -11.88
N SER A 61 -16.68 5.28 -11.72
CA SER A 61 -17.46 5.84 -10.61
C SER A 61 -18.95 5.47 -10.68
N ASN A 62 -19.59 5.35 -9.51
CA ASN A 62 -20.99 4.93 -9.35
C ASN A 62 -21.29 3.50 -9.81
N TYR A 63 -20.41 2.56 -9.46
CA TYR A 63 -20.60 1.15 -9.76
C TYR A 63 -20.45 0.29 -8.51
N LEU A 64 -21.23 -0.79 -8.51
CA LEU A 64 -21.01 -1.96 -7.68
C LEU A 64 -20.31 -3.00 -8.54
N ASN A 65 -19.12 -3.42 -8.14
CA ASN A 65 -18.40 -4.51 -8.75
C ASN A 65 -18.34 -5.66 -7.76
N ALA A 66 -18.62 -6.88 -8.22
CA ALA A 66 -18.46 -8.06 -7.38
C ALA A 66 -18.04 -9.25 -8.24
N GLY A 67 -17.41 -10.23 -7.62
CA GLY A 67 -16.96 -11.39 -8.33
C GLY A 67 -16.38 -12.47 -7.44
N LEU A 68 -15.87 -13.49 -8.11
CA LEU A 68 -15.25 -14.66 -7.50
C LEU A 68 -14.06 -15.09 -8.33
N SER A 69 -12.92 -15.24 -7.67
CA SER A 69 -11.69 -15.75 -8.28
C SER A 69 -11.37 -17.15 -7.77
N PHE A 70 -10.94 -18.02 -8.68
CA PHE A 70 -10.39 -19.34 -8.39
C PHE A 70 -8.96 -19.38 -8.91
N GLY A 71 -8.01 -19.62 -8.01
CA GLY A 71 -6.60 -19.69 -8.35
C GLY A 71 -5.98 -21.04 -7.99
N THR A 72 -4.99 -21.45 -8.76
CA THR A 72 -4.05 -22.51 -8.38
C THR A 72 -2.63 -22.01 -8.57
N ALA A 73 -1.76 -22.33 -7.62
CA ALA A 73 -0.36 -21.98 -7.68
C ALA A 73 0.50 -23.14 -7.18
N TYR A 74 1.64 -23.33 -7.80
CA TYR A 74 2.71 -24.16 -7.26
C TYR A 74 3.79 -23.26 -6.66
N ASP A 75 4.28 -23.60 -5.50
CA ASP A 75 5.27 -22.85 -4.74
C ASP A 75 6.40 -23.80 -4.36
N ASP A 76 7.61 -23.54 -4.82
CA ASP A 76 8.77 -24.43 -4.61
C ASP A 76 9.35 -24.31 -3.19
N ASN A 77 8.99 -23.25 -2.45
CA ASN A 77 9.43 -23.02 -1.07
C ASN A 77 8.33 -22.40 -0.23
N THR A 78 7.23 -23.12 -0.02
CA THR A 78 6.04 -22.63 0.66
C THR A 78 6.33 -22.11 2.08
N LEU A 79 7.28 -22.72 2.78
CA LEU A 79 7.62 -22.33 4.15
C LEU A 79 8.66 -21.20 4.23
N GLY A 80 9.26 -20.77 3.12
CA GLY A 80 10.29 -19.72 3.09
C GLY A 80 11.54 -20.09 3.88
N THR A 81 12.01 -21.34 3.74
CA THR A 81 13.17 -21.85 4.47
C THR A 81 14.45 -21.75 3.63
N ALA A 82 15.57 -21.43 4.28
CA ALA A 82 16.89 -21.38 3.62
C ALA A 82 17.41 -22.78 3.26
N THR A 83 17.07 -23.77 4.07
CA THR A 83 17.50 -25.16 3.91
C THR A 83 16.29 -26.07 3.84
N ASN A 84 16.35 -27.11 3.01
CA ASN A 84 15.26 -28.05 2.78
C ASN A 84 13.94 -27.37 2.38
N PRO A 85 13.89 -26.66 1.25
CA PRO A 85 12.67 -26.03 0.77
C PRO A 85 11.59 -27.10 0.54
N VAL A 86 10.36 -26.78 0.96
CA VAL A 86 9.20 -27.66 0.79
C VAL A 86 8.27 -27.00 -0.24
N GLY A 87 8.14 -27.65 -1.39
CA GLY A 87 7.19 -27.23 -2.42
C GLY A 87 5.80 -27.77 -2.16
N ASP A 88 4.78 -26.97 -2.47
CA ASP A 88 3.38 -27.40 -2.39
C ASP A 88 2.52 -26.72 -3.46
N THR A 89 1.38 -27.33 -3.76
CA THR A 89 0.34 -26.74 -4.60
C THR A 89 -0.78 -26.21 -3.73
N SER A 90 -1.18 -24.98 -4.00
CA SER A 90 -2.28 -24.32 -3.30
C SER A 90 -3.44 -24.04 -4.24
N PHE A 91 -4.65 -24.04 -3.67
CA PHE A 91 -5.91 -23.65 -4.33
C PHE A 91 -6.51 -22.50 -3.55
N THR A 92 -6.82 -21.40 -4.22
CA THR A 92 -7.36 -20.20 -3.61
C THR A 92 -8.76 -19.90 -4.13
N VAL A 93 -9.67 -19.57 -3.24
CA VAL A 93 -11.01 -19.05 -3.54
C VAL A 93 -11.10 -17.65 -2.95
N ALA A 94 -11.31 -16.64 -3.79
CA ALA A 94 -11.32 -15.25 -3.36
C ALA A 94 -12.56 -14.52 -3.93
N PRO A 95 -13.67 -14.44 -3.19
CA PRO A 95 -14.75 -13.53 -3.52
C PRO A 95 -14.31 -12.09 -3.30
N PHE A 96 -14.88 -11.14 -4.03
CA PHE A 96 -14.63 -9.73 -3.82
C PHE A 96 -15.89 -8.90 -4.09
N ILE A 97 -15.97 -7.77 -3.43
CA ILE A 97 -16.99 -6.75 -3.65
C ILE A 97 -16.32 -5.37 -3.53
N SER A 98 -16.66 -4.48 -4.45
CA SER A 98 -16.24 -3.08 -4.44
C SER A 98 -17.41 -2.19 -4.75
N ILE A 99 -17.53 -1.12 -4.01
CA ILE A 99 -18.55 -0.10 -4.19
C ILE A 99 -17.82 1.24 -4.31
N GLU A 100 -18.07 1.95 -5.40
CA GLU A 100 -17.62 3.33 -5.54
C GLU A 100 -18.81 4.21 -5.86
N GLN A 101 -18.94 5.31 -5.14
CA GLN A 101 -19.99 6.30 -5.38
C GLN A 101 -19.43 7.72 -5.32
N THR A 102 -19.69 8.47 -6.37
CA THR A 102 -19.35 9.89 -6.47
C THR A 102 -20.64 10.72 -6.50
N ARG A 103 -20.72 11.70 -5.61
CA ARG A 103 -21.75 12.73 -5.54
C ARG A 103 -21.12 14.11 -5.59
N ALA A 104 -21.91 15.17 -5.69
CA ALA A 104 -21.42 16.55 -5.86
C ALA A 104 -20.31 16.98 -4.88
N ARG A 105 -20.34 16.51 -3.63
CA ARG A 105 -19.37 16.88 -2.58
C ARG A 105 -18.75 15.67 -1.87
N LEU A 106 -19.18 14.47 -2.20
CA LEU A 106 -18.78 13.25 -1.52
C LEU A 106 -18.38 12.21 -2.55
N ARG A 107 -17.19 11.69 -2.43
CA ARG A 107 -16.75 10.46 -3.08
C ARG A 107 -16.38 9.46 -1.99
N TRP A 108 -16.87 8.25 -2.10
CA TRP A 108 -16.48 7.17 -1.20
C TRP A 108 -16.34 5.86 -1.96
N GLN A 109 -15.46 5.03 -1.44
CA GLN A 109 -15.14 3.73 -1.96
C GLN A 109 -15.01 2.75 -0.80
N ALA A 110 -15.48 1.53 -1.00
CA ALA A 110 -15.28 0.43 -0.05
C ALA A 110 -15.01 -0.86 -0.84
N ASP A 111 -13.90 -1.51 -0.53
CA ASP A 111 -13.47 -2.74 -1.17
C ASP A 111 -13.28 -3.81 -0.10
N TYR A 112 -13.80 -5.00 -0.34
CA TYR A 112 -13.61 -6.15 0.51
C TYR A 112 -13.32 -7.39 -0.33
N ALA A 113 -12.19 -8.02 -0.06
CA ALA A 113 -11.70 -9.18 -0.80
C ALA A 113 -11.10 -10.22 0.16
N PRO A 114 -11.92 -11.10 0.77
CA PRO A 114 -11.41 -12.24 1.52
C PRO A 114 -10.80 -13.29 0.59
N GLY A 115 -9.86 -14.09 1.10
CA GLY A 115 -9.22 -15.19 0.39
C GLY A 115 -9.10 -16.42 1.25
N PHE A 116 -9.44 -17.57 0.69
CA PHE A 116 -9.31 -18.86 1.35
C PHE A 116 -8.34 -19.72 0.55
N THR A 117 -7.18 -20.03 1.14
CA THR A 117 -6.13 -20.81 0.48
C THR A 117 -5.99 -22.17 1.15
N PHE A 118 -6.08 -23.21 0.34
CA PHE A 118 -5.97 -24.61 0.75
C PHE A 118 -4.71 -25.22 0.15
N TYR A 119 -3.86 -25.78 0.99
CA TYR A 119 -2.63 -26.45 0.59
C TYR A 119 -2.84 -27.95 0.44
N ARG A 120 -2.26 -28.54 -0.59
CA ARG A 120 -2.43 -29.97 -0.90
C ARG A 120 -1.75 -30.88 0.12
N GLN A 121 -0.51 -30.55 0.52
CA GLN A 121 0.28 -31.36 1.46
C GLN A 121 0.35 -30.71 2.83
N LEU A 122 0.47 -29.40 2.90
CA LEU A 122 0.59 -28.62 4.13
C LEU A 122 -0.79 -28.12 4.60
N SER A 123 -1.76 -29.00 4.74
CA SER A 123 -3.14 -28.63 5.10
C SER A 123 -3.27 -27.89 6.43
N GLN A 124 -2.33 -28.09 7.37
CA GLN A 124 -2.24 -27.32 8.62
C GLN A 124 -1.86 -25.84 8.38
N ARG A 125 -1.47 -25.48 7.17
CA ARG A 125 -1.16 -24.12 6.75
C ARG A 125 -2.25 -23.49 5.89
N ASN A 126 -3.44 -24.08 5.86
CA ASN A 126 -4.59 -23.45 5.23
C ASN A 126 -4.81 -22.06 5.83
N GLN A 127 -5.18 -21.09 4.98
CA GLN A 127 -5.19 -19.67 5.31
C GLN A 127 -6.56 -19.06 5.03
N ASP A 128 -6.92 -18.09 5.85
CA ASP A 128 -8.01 -17.15 5.64
C ASP A 128 -7.46 -15.74 5.63
N ASP A 129 -7.26 -15.19 4.46
CA ASP A 129 -6.80 -13.81 4.28
C ASP A 129 -8.01 -12.86 4.23
N GLN A 130 -7.87 -11.66 4.77
CA GLN A 130 -8.90 -10.63 4.75
C GLN A 130 -8.29 -9.33 4.26
N ASN A 131 -8.88 -8.71 3.26
CA ASN A 131 -8.47 -7.41 2.76
C ASN A 131 -9.70 -6.50 2.70
N LEU A 132 -9.68 -5.41 3.44
CA LEU A 132 -10.71 -4.39 3.47
C LEU A 132 -10.08 -3.03 3.30
N SER A 133 -10.57 -2.23 2.36
CA SER A 133 -10.20 -0.82 2.26
C SER A 133 -11.43 0.07 2.18
N VAL A 134 -11.35 1.24 2.79
CA VAL A 134 -12.39 2.27 2.75
C VAL A 134 -11.73 3.62 2.49
N GLY A 135 -12.24 4.34 1.51
CA GLY A 135 -11.83 5.70 1.19
C GLY A 135 -13.02 6.65 1.19
N LEU A 136 -12.82 7.85 1.69
CA LEU A 136 -13.80 8.91 1.68
C LEU A 136 -13.12 10.23 1.35
N GLU A 137 -13.65 10.94 0.36
CA GLU A 137 -13.31 12.33 0.09
C GLU A 137 -14.57 13.19 0.22
N TYR A 138 -14.47 14.23 1.05
CA TYR A 138 -15.58 15.15 1.28
C TYR A 138 -15.14 16.59 1.11
N ARG A 139 -15.80 17.33 0.23
CA ARG A 139 -15.62 18.77 0.04
C ARG A 139 -16.51 19.55 0.98
N LEU A 140 -15.93 19.97 2.09
CA LEU A 140 -16.61 20.80 3.08
C LEU A 140 -17.03 22.14 2.49
N THR A 141 -16.12 22.79 1.74
CA THR A 141 -16.36 24.04 1.01
C THR A 141 -15.67 23.96 -0.35
N GLN A 142 -15.73 25.05 -1.15
CA GLN A 142 -14.98 25.16 -2.41
C GLN A 142 -13.46 25.14 -2.21
N HIS A 143 -12.98 25.43 -0.99
CA HIS A 143 -11.57 25.57 -0.65
C HIS A 143 -11.08 24.50 0.33
N VAL A 144 -11.98 23.78 1.00
CA VAL A 144 -11.62 22.79 2.03
C VAL A 144 -12.05 21.41 1.60
N THR A 145 -11.07 20.51 1.47
CA THR A 145 -11.29 19.09 1.18
C THR A 145 -10.76 18.26 2.35
N MET A 146 -11.54 17.27 2.76
CA MET A 146 -11.17 16.28 3.75
C MET A 146 -11.10 14.91 3.07
N ARG A 147 -10.03 14.14 3.34
CA ARG A 147 -9.85 12.76 2.89
C ARG A 147 -9.63 11.86 4.09
N LEU A 148 -10.30 10.72 4.09
CA LEU A 148 -10.11 9.65 5.05
C LEU A 148 -9.84 8.38 4.28
N LYS A 149 -8.84 7.61 4.70
CA LYS A 149 -8.57 6.27 4.16
C LYS A 149 -8.30 5.34 5.34
N ASP A 150 -8.80 4.11 5.23
CA ASP A 150 -8.51 3.03 6.17
C ASP A 150 -8.35 1.73 5.39
N ALA A 151 -7.34 0.95 5.75
CA ALA A 151 -7.07 -0.32 5.13
C ALA A 151 -6.69 -1.35 6.19
N PHE A 152 -7.43 -2.43 6.20
CA PHE A 152 -7.21 -3.58 7.05
C PHE A 152 -6.78 -4.78 6.21
N LEU A 153 -5.68 -5.40 6.61
CA LEU A 153 -5.17 -6.62 6.01
C LEU A 153 -4.88 -7.67 7.08
N LYS A 154 -5.51 -8.84 6.97
CA LYS A 154 -5.06 -10.08 7.62
C LYS A 154 -4.50 -10.98 6.53
N SER A 155 -3.25 -11.37 6.63
CA SER A 155 -2.61 -12.26 5.67
C SER A 155 -1.64 -13.19 6.37
N SER A 156 -1.59 -14.43 5.92
CA SER A 156 -0.68 -15.44 6.49
C SER A 156 0.53 -15.70 5.59
N ASN A 157 0.48 -15.24 4.36
CA ASN A 157 1.55 -15.44 3.38
C ASN A 157 1.69 -14.22 2.47
N PHE A 158 2.86 -13.59 2.53
CA PHE A 158 3.16 -12.41 1.72
C PHE A 158 2.88 -12.63 0.22
N LEU A 159 3.40 -13.70 -0.38
CA LEU A 159 3.20 -13.97 -1.81
C LEU A 159 1.76 -14.41 -2.14
N GLY A 160 1.05 -14.99 -1.16
CA GLY A 160 -0.38 -15.27 -1.28
C GLY A 160 -1.19 -13.99 -1.36
N GLY A 161 -0.90 -13.01 -0.51
CA GLY A 161 -1.51 -11.69 -0.54
C GLY A 161 -1.23 -10.93 -1.85
N LEU A 162 -0.01 -10.99 -2.39
CA LEU A 162 0.31 -10.44 -3.71
C LEU A 162 -0.52 -11.09 -4.82
N ALA A 163 -0.64 -12.42 -4.81
CA ALA A 163 -1.46 -13.13 -5.78
C ALA A 163 -2.94 -12.77 -5.68
N GLN A 164 -3.45 -12.57 -4.46
CA GLN A 164 -4.83 -12.15 -4.22
C GLN A 164 -5.08 -10.71 -4.69
N ALA A 165 -4.13 -9.82 -4.49
CA ALA A 165 -4.22 -8.46 -5.00
C ALA A 165 -4.22 -8.41 -6.54
N GLN A 166 -3.48 -9.29 -7.21
CA GLN A 166 -3.56 -9.45 -8.66
C GLN A 166 -4.95 -9.92 -9.12
N GLN A 167 -5.62 -10.75 -8.32
CA GLN A 167 -6.94 -11.29 -8.61
C GLN A 167 -8.06 -10.29 -8.35
N SER A 168 -7.83 -9.32 -7.46
CA SER A 168 -8.78 -8.23 -7.23
C SER A 168 -8.62 -7.18 -8.33
N PRO A 169 -9.68 -6.80 -9.02
CA PRO A 169 -9.62 -5.67 -9.96
C PRO A 169 -9.23 -4.34 -9.28
N PHE A 170 -9.22 -4.30 -7.96
CA PHE A 170 -8.91 -3.14 -7.11
C PHE A 170 -7.57 -3.22 -6.39
N GLY A 171 -6.73 -4.08 -6.77
CA GLY A 171 -5.34 -4.45 -6.55
C GLY A 171 -4.45 -3.68 -5.59
N THR A 172 -4.98 -3.00 -4.58
CA THR A 172 -4.17 -2.30 -3.60
C THR A 172 -3.87 -3.19 -2.40
N LEU A 173 -2.65 -3.70 -2.31
CA LEU A 173 -2.12 -4.19 -1.04
C LEU A 173 -1.51 -3.01 -0.29
N GLN A 174 -2.19 -2.54 0.73
CA GLN A 174 -1.58 -1.67 1.70
C GLN A 174 -0.87 -2.54 2.74
N GLN A 175 0.44 -2.61 2.65
CA GLN A 175 1.29 -3.31 3.61
C GLN A 175 2.26 -2.33 4.24
N SER A 176 2.36 -2.41 5.55
CA SER A 176 3.47 -1.83 6.28
C SER A 176 4.75 -2.53 5.82
N ASN A 177 5.64 -1.80 5.17
CA ASN A 177 6.88 -2.29 4.57
C ASN A 177 6.70 -3.48 3.58
N PRO A 178 6.26 -3.22 2.33
CA PRO A 178 6.06 -4.26 1.31
C PRO A 178 7.36 -4.90 0.82
N THR A 179 8.50 -4.47 1.32
CA THR A 179 9.82 -4.99 0.92
C THR A 179 10.35 -6.06 1.86
N LEU A 180 9.69 -6.32 2.98
CA LEU A 180 10.08 -7.40 3.89
C LEU A 180 9.20 -8.62 3.69
N ILE A 181 9.80 -9.75 3.30
CA ILE A 181 9.11 -11.01 3.14
C ILE A 181 9.21 -11.78 4.45
N THR A 182 8.13 -11.80 5.21
CA THR A 182 8.06 -12.55 6.46
C THR A 182 7.85 -14.04 6.22
N PRO A 183 8.28 -14.93 7.13
CA PRO A 183 7.87 -16.34 7.14
C PRO A 183 6.35 -16.48 7.07
N VAL A 184 5.86 -17.67 6.72
CA VAL A 184 4.41 -17.95 6.76
C VAL A 184 3.93 -17.88 8.21
N THR A 185 3.30 -16.77 8.55
CA THR A 185 2.73 -16.48 9.87
C THR A 185 1.54 -15.56 9.71
N ASN A 186 0.56 -15.70 10.58
CA ASN A 186 -0.57 -14.77 10.63
C ASN A 186 -0.07 -13.36 10.93
N ARG A 187 -0.41 -12.45 10.07
CA ARG A 187 -0.09 -11.03 10.17
C ARG A 187 -1.39 -10.24 10.04
N VAL A 188 -1.61 -9.34 10.95
CA VAL A 188 -2.72 -8.39 10.91
C VAL A 188 -2.14 -6.99 10.84
N SER A 189 -2.51 -6.22 9.84
CA SER A 189 -2.13 -4.82 9.74
C SER A 189 -3.35 -3.93 9.52
N ASN A 190 -3.30 -2.73 10.08
CA ASN A 190 -4.27 -1.69 9.81
C ASN A 190 -3.52 -0.37 9.54
N THR A 191 -3.90 0.32 8.48
CA THR A 191 -3.37 1.62 8.12
C THR A 191 -4.50 2.60 7.96
N GLY A 192 -4.56 3.59 8.83
CA GLY A 192 -5.52 4.68 8.78
C GLY A 192 -4.86 6.01 8.44
N SER A 193 -5.50 6.84 7.62
CA SER A 193 -5.05 8.21 7.37
C SER A 193 -6.21 9.19 7.30
N ALA A 194 -5.96 10.41 7.77
CA ALA A 194 -6.87 11.54 7.71
C ALA A 194 -6.11 12.77 7.20
N GLU A 195 -6.64 13.42 6.18
CA GLU A 195 -6.06 14.60 5.56
C GLU A 195 -7.08 15.72 5.45
N VAL A 196 -6.66 16.94 5.72
CA VAL A 196 -7.43 18.16 5.45
C VAL A 196 -6.56 19.10 4.64
N THR A 197 -7.09 19.59 3.54
CA THR A 197 -6.44 20.57 2.67
C THR A 197 -7.26 21.83 2.56
N TYR A 198 -6.58 22.97 2.55
CA TYR A 198 -7.17 24.30 2.34
C TYR A 198 -6.48 25.03 1.20
N GLN A 199 -7.22 25.29 0.14
CA GLN A 199 -6.77 26.11 -0.99
C GLN A 199 -7.01 27.59 -0.67
N PHE A 200 -5.96 28.34 -0.32
CA PHE A 200 -6.07 29.74 0.03
C PHE A 200 -5.81 30.70 -1.13
N GLY A 201 -5.55 30.19 -2.31
CA GLY A 201 -5.37 30.96 -3.55
C GLY A 201 -5.43 30.03 -4.78
N PRO A 202 -5.46 30.60 -5.99
CA PRO A 202 -5.54 29.80 -7.21
C PRO A 202 -4.31 28.90 -7.43
N ASN A 203 -3.18 29.25 -6.81
CA ASN A 203 -1.91 28.54 -6.97
C ASN A 203 -1.34 27.98 -5.64
N SER A 204 -2.08 28.07 -4.55
CA SER A 204 -1.50 27.76 -3.23
C SER A 204 -2.46 26.92 -2.39
N LEU A 205 -1.89 25.89 -1.78
CA LEU A 205 -2.59 24.92 -0.94
C LEU A 205 -1.75 24.69 0.33
N VAL A 206 -2.42 24.60 1.46
CA VAL A 206 -1.85 24.13 2.73
C VAL A 206 -2.67 22.96 3.23
N GLY A 207 -2.02 22.02 3.89
CA GLY A 207 -2.74 20.87 4.45
C GLY A 207 -2.03 20.28 5.65
N ALA A 208 -2.78 19.43 6.33
CA ALA A 208 -2.29 18.60 7.41
C ALA A 208 -2.79 17.16 7.21
N ARG A 209 -1.98 16.19 7.58
CA ARG A 209 -2.27 14.76 7.47
C ARG A 209 -1.83 14.04 8.73
N GLY A 210 -2.67 13.14 9.24
CA GLY A 210 -2.33 12.17 10.28
C GLY A 210 -2.38 10.77 9.72
N ILE A 211 -1.46 9.90 10.16
CA ILE A 211 -1.34 8.51 9.70
C ILE A 211 -1.13 7.63 10.93
N SER A 212 -1.80 6.48 10.99
CA SER A 212 -1.61 5.45 12.01
C SER A 212 -1.44 4.11 11.33
N ASN A 213 -0.36 3.40 11.64
CA ASN A 213 -0.10 2.05 11.17
C ASN A 213 0.03 1.13 12.38
N GLU A 214 -0.67 0.01 12.33
CA GLU A 214 -0.60 -1.05 13.32
C GLU A 214 -0.23 -2.36 12.63
N LEU A 215 0.72 -3.08 13.19
CA LEU A 215 1.16 -4.37 12.73
C LEU A 215 1.22 -5.33 13.91
N PHE A 216 0.52 -6.45 13.79
CA PHE A 216 0.38 -7.43 14.85
C PHE A 216 0.54 -8.86 14.32
N PHE A 217 1.29 -9.70 15.04
CA PHE A 217 1.51 -11.12 14.77
C PHE A 217 0.83 -11.98 15.83
N PRO A 218 -0.42 -12.48 15.59
CA PRO A 218 -1.18 -13.25 16.58
C PRO A 218 -0.47 -14.50 17.09
N ASP A 219 0.37 -15.11 16.24
CA ASP A 219 1.10 -16.34 16.53
C ASP A 219 2.55 -16.10 16.97
N SER A 220 2.83 -14.96 17.60
CA SER A 220 4.19 -14.52 17.98
C SER A 220 4.98 -15.51 18.82
N VAL A 221 4.31 -16.40 19.57
CA VAL A 221 4.95 -17.49 20.32
C VAL A 221 5.64 -18.52 19.41
N GLN A 222 5.17 -18.66 18.15
CA GLN A 222 5.73 -19.60 17.17
C GLN A 222 6.74 -18.95 16.23
N THR A 223 6.72 -17.62 16.13
CA THR A 223 7.61 -16.82 15.27
C THR A 223 8.63 -16.08 16.12
N THR A 224 9.63 -16.82 16.62
CA THR A 224 10.73 -16.22 17.38
C THR A 224 11.37 -15.12 16.54
N GLY A 225 11.09 -13.87 16.93
CA GLY A 225 11.82 -12.70 16.49
C GLY A 225 11.09 -11.67 15.63
N LEU A 226 9.86 -11.92 15.17
CA LEU A 226 9.02 -10.86 14.62
C LEU A 226 8.42 -10.04 15.78
N ALA A 227 8.32 -8.74 15.56
CA ALA A 227 7.84 -7.77 16.56
C ALA A 227 6.55 -7.11 16.10
N ASP A 228 5.60 -7.00 17.01
CA ASP A 228 4.46 -6.13 16.84
C ASP A 228 4.94 -4.67 16.80
N SER A 229 4.34 -3.85 15.97
CA SER A 229 4.71 -2.45 15.86
C SER A 229 3.50 -1.54 15.74
N HIS A 230 3.63 -0.35 16.31
CA HIS A 230 2.67 0.73 16.21
C HIS A 230 3.39 2.00 15.76
N SER A 231 2.95 2.59 14.66
CA SER A 231 3.54 3.80 14.09
C SER A 231 2.47 4.88 13.94
N GLN A 232 2.77 6.07 14.43
CA GLN A 232 1.95 7.26 14.23
C GLN A 232 2.76 8.34 13.56
N ALA A 233 2.18 9.01 12.56
CA ALA A 233 2.82 10.13 11.91
C ALA A 233 1.85 11.30 11.73
N ALA A 234 2.43 12.49 11.71
CA ALA A 234 1.75 13.74 11.39
C ALA A 234 2.57 14.53 10.39
N GLU A 235 1.90 15.06 9.38
CA GLU A 235 2.50 15.89 8.34
C GLU A 235 1.77 17.22 8.24
N GLY A 236 2.53 18.30 8.09
CA GLY A 236 2.00 19.59 7.69
C GLY A 236 2.71 20.04 6.42
N PHE A 237 2.00 20.50 5.42
CA PHE A 237 2.59 20.83 4.14
C PHE A 237 2.00 22.10 3.53
N ILE A 238 2.82 22.75 2.71
CA ILE A 238 2.41 23.85 1.84
C ILE A 238 2.93 23.55 0.43
N THR A 239 2.07 23.77 -0.57
CA THR A 239 2.42 23.60 -1.97
C THR A 239 2.03 24.86 -2.75
N HIS A 240 2.89 25.29 -3.67
CA HIS A 240 2.68 26.42 -4.54
C HIS A 240 2.96 26.05 -5.99
N ARG A 241 2.03 26.41 -6.87
CA ARG A 241 2.14 26.21 -8.32
C ARG A 241 2.93 27.39 -8.92
N ILE A 242 4.15 27.12 -9.37
CA ILE A 242 5.05 28.13 -9.96
C ILE A 242 4.88 28.28 -11.48
N ALA A 243 4.37 27.23 -12.14
CA ALA A 243 4.02 27.22 -13.56
C ALA A 243 2.87 26.24 -13.79
N ARG A 244 2.28 26.22 -14.99
CA ARG A 244 1.14 25.34 -15.32
C ARG A 244 1.37 23.86 -14.96
N THR A 245 2.61 23.41 -15.08
CA THR A 245 3.00 22.01 -14.93
C THR A 245 3.96 21.78 -13.76
N HIS A 246 4.24 22.80 -12.93
CA HIS A 246 5.26 22.74 -11.89
C HIS A 246 4.74 23.20 -10.53
N TRP A 247 4.93 22.38 -9.52
CA TRP A 247 4.60 22.67 -8.12
C TRP A 247 5.83 22.50 -7.25
N ILE A 248 6.03 23.40 -6.33
CA ILE A 248 7.04 23.32 -5.26
C ILE A 248 6.34 23.32 -3.92
N GLY A 249 6.93 22.70 -2.94
CA GLY A 249 6.37 22.68 -1.59
C GLY A 249 7.39 22.38 -0.52
N VAL A 250 6.94 22.49 0.70
CA VAL A 250 7.67 22.07 1.90
C VAL A 250 6.73 21.24 2.75
N THR A 251 7.23 20.11 3.25
CA THR A 251 6.53 19.23 4.19
C THR A 251 7.33 19.11 5.48
N TYR A 252 6.71 19.38 6.60
CA TYR A 252 7.20 18.97 7.91
C TYR A 252 6.56 17.62 8.25
N HIS A 253 7.38 16.65 8.60
CA HIS A 253 6.98 15.29 8.93
C HIS A 253 7.45 14.94 10.34
N PHE A 254 6.57 14.43 11.17
CA PHE A 254 6.83 13.83 12.46
C PHE A 254 6.34 12.39 12.47
N GLN A 255 7.15 11.47 12.99
CA GLN A 255 6.77 10.05 13.10
C GLN A 255 7.26 9.49 14.44
N GLN A 256 6.44 8.66 15.06
CA GLN A 256 6.78 7.85 16.23
C GLN A 256 6.50 6.39 15.92
N ILE A 257 7.49 5.54 16.16
CA ILE A 257 7.42 4.09 15.99
C ILE A 257 7.68 3.44 17.33
N LEU A 258 6.80 2.55 17.75
CA LEU A 258 6.89 1.73 18.95
C LEU A 258 6.93 0.27 18.52
N THR A 259 7.85 -0.49 19.08
CA THR A 259 7.92 -1.96 18.91
C THR A 259 7.87 -2.63 20.28
N ASP A 260 7.09 -3.69 20.39
CA ASP A 260 6.86 -4.36 21.69
C ASP A 260 8.10 -5.05 22.22
N VAL A 261 9.05 -5.40 21.33
CA VAL A 261 10.32 -5.99 21.75
C VAL A 261 11.20 -4.91 22.39
N ASN A 262 11.55 -5.14 23.66
CA ASN A 262 12.36 -4.25 24.50
C ASN A 262 11.79 -2.81 24.61
N GLU A 263 10.49 -2.63 24.37
CA GLU A 263 9.83 -1.32 24.31
C GLU A 263 10.64 -0.30 23.49
N ALA A 264 11.15 -0.76 22.34
CA ALA A 264 11.96 0.09 21.50
C ALA A 264 11.09 1.18 20.89
N ARG A 265 11.55 2.44 21.06
CA ARG A 265 10.87 3.64 20.57
C ARG A 265 11.80 4.39 19.64
N ASN A 266 11.28 4.76 18.49
CA ASN A 266 11.92 5.70 17.57
C ASN A 266 11.00 6.91 17.38
N SER A 267 11.57 8.11 17.47
CA SER A 267 10.89 9.36 17.15
C SER A 267 11.70 10.08 16.09
N SER A 268 11.09 10.41 14.97
CA SER A 268 11.78 11.10 13.88
C SER A 268 11.05 12.36 13.43
N GLN A 269 11.81 13.34 12.96
CA GLN A 269 11.32 14.60 12.43
C GLN A 269 12.08 14.93 11.15
N ALA A 270 11.37 15.38 10.12
CA ALA A 270 11.99 15.78 8.87
C ALA A 270 11.38 17.06 8.31
N VAL A 271 12.22 17.84 7.63
CA VAL A 271 11.77 18.96 6.79
C VAL A 271 12.17 18.64 5.36
N LEU A 272 11.19 18.50 4.50
CA LEU A 272 11.36 18.01 3.14
C LEU A 272 10.95 19.07 2.13
N ALA A 273 11.84 19.38 1.20
CA ALA A 273 11.47 20.09 -0.01
C ALA A 273 10.77 19.10 -0.95
N THR A 274 9.65 19.52 -1.54
CA THR A 274 8.89 18.72 -2.49
C THR A 274 8.80 19.44 -3.82
N TYR A 275 8.88 18.67 -4.91
CA TYR A 275 8.71 19.18 -6.26
C TYR A 275 7.90 18.18 -7.07
N THR A 276 6.85 18.67 -7.73
CA THR A 276 6.02 17.85 -8.62
C THR A 276 5.95 18.51 -9.98
N MET A 277 6.05 17.73 -11.04
CA MET A 277 5.99 18.17 -12.41
C MET A 277 5.11 17.24 -13.25
N ASN A 278 4.14 17.81 -13.96
CA ASN A 278 3.43 17.12 -15.02
C ASN A 278 4.23 17.32 -16.32
N VAL A 279 5.05 16.32 -16.69
CA VAL A 279 5.86 16.36 -17.93
C VAL A 279 4.96 16.42 -19.15
N THR A 280 3.87 15.68 -19.11
CA THR A 280 2.76 15.71 -20.08
C THR A 280 1.46 15.49 -19.28
N PRO A 281 0.26 15.67 -19.89
CA PRO A 281 -1.00 15.30 -19.24
C PRO A 281 -1.09 13.82 -18.81
N ALA A 282 -0.23 12.97 -19.38
CA ALA A 282 -0.16 11.54 -19.10
C ALA A 282 1.03 11.14 -18.20
N MET A 283 1.89 12.10 -17.80
CA MET A 283 3.14 11.82 -17.10
C MET A 283 3.33 12.76 -15.92
N THR A 284 3.45 12.23 -14.72
CA THR A 284 3.73 12.99 -13.50
C THR A 284 5.00 12.48 -12.85
N LEU A 285 5.86 13.40 -12.43
CA LEU A 285 7.05 13.14 -11.63
C LEU A 285 6.94 13.93 -10.33
N SER A 286 7.09 13.26 -9.20
CA SER A 286 7.18 13.89 -7.87
C SER A 286 8.46 13.47 -7.18
N VAL A 287 9.16 14.43 -6.59
CA VAL A 287 10.37 14.17 -5.80
C VAL A 287 10.29 14.89 -4.47
N PHE A 288 10.90 14.31 -3.44
CA PHE A 288 11.12 14.98 -2.17
C PHE A 288 12.53 14.70 -1.65
N ALA A 289 13.08 15.65 -0.91
CA ALA A 289 14.38 15.48 -0.26
C ALA A 289 14.50 16.40 0.96
N GLY A 290 15.19 15.93 1.99
CA GLY A 290 15.52 16.74 3.15
C GLY A 290 16.21 15.98 4.28
N PRO A 291 16.67 16.68 5.31
CA PRO A 291 17.22 16.07 6.51
C PRO A 291 16.12 15.49 7.39
N GLN A 292 16.39 14.34 7.99
CA GLN A 292 15.56 13.66 8.98
C GLN A 292 16.38 13.44 10.25
N TYR A 293 15.90 13.95 11.37
CA TYR A 293 16.45 13.70 12.69
C TYR A 293 15.73 12.52 13.33
N SER A 294 16.46 11.53 13.80
CA SER A 294 15.95 10.32 14.44
C SER A 294 16.51 10.21 15.85
N ASN A 295 15.65 9.90 16.80
CA ASN A 295 16.01 9.61 18.18
C ASN A 295 15.41 8.26 18.57
N SER A 296 16.26 7.28 18.86
CA SER A 296 15.89 5.92 19.23
C SER A 296 16.25 5.63 20.67
N SER A 297 15.39 4.93 21.40
CA SER A 297 15.61 4.51 22.78
C SER A 297 14.97 3.12 23.02
N SER A 298 15.49 2.39 23.99
CA SER A 298 14.90 1.13 24.46
C SER A 298 15.21 0.90 25.95
N GLN A 299 14.60 -0.11 26.55
CA GLN A 299 14.94 -0.51 27.92
C GLN A 299 16.39 -1.01 28.05
N LEU A 300 16.99 -1.52 26.97
CA LEU A 300 18.31 -2.15 26.96
C LEU A 300 19.45 -1.17 26.67
N ALA A 301 19.15 0.01 26.10
CA ALA A 301 20.17 0.96 25.66
C ALA A 301 19.72 2.41 25.83
N PRO A 302 20.67 3.32 26.15
CA PRO A 302 20.39 4.75 26.24
C PRO A 302 19.91 5.31 24.90
N ALA A 303 19.27 6.46 24.96
CA ALA A 303 18.82 7.16 23.75
C ALA A 303 20.00 7.51 22.84
N SER A 304 19.82 7.24 21.55
CA SER A 304 20.76 7.57 20.48
C SER A 304 20.08 8.42 19.44
N ALA A 305 20.76 9.45 18.99
CA ALA A 305 20.22 10.41 18.03
C ALA A 305 21.12 10.51 16.79
N LYS A 306 20.51 10.51 15.61
CA LYS A 306 21.21 10.56 14.31
C LYS A 306 20.49 11.48 13.33
N TRP A 307 21.27 12.12 12.47
CA TRP A 307 20.77 12.77 11.27
C TRP A 307 20.89 11.82 10.08
N LEU A 308 19.81 11.63 9.36
CA LEU A 308 19.71 10.75 8.20
C LEU A 308 19.11 11.54 7.03
N PRO A 309 19.45 11.23 5.78
CA PRO A 309 18.75 11.79 4.64
C PRO A 309 17.39 11.11 4.47
N ALA A 310 16.37 11.88 4.10
CA ALA A 310 15.12 11.34 3.57
C ALA A 310 14.96 11.83 2.13
N VAL A 311 14.86 10.90 1.19
CA VAL A 311 14.70 11.21 -0.23
C VAL A 311 13.72 10.25 -0.87
N GLY A 312 12.99 10.72 -1.88
CA GLY A 312 12.12 9.84 -2.65
C GLY A 312 11.69 10.45 -3.97
N MET A 313 11.24 9.57 -4.84
CA MET A 313 10.79 9.89 -6.19
C MET A 313 9.63 8.99 -6.56
N ASN A 314 8.59 9.54 -7.17
CA ASN A 314 7.51 8.79 -7.77
C ASN A 314 7.32 9.28 -9.21
N TYR A 315 7.23 8.34 -10.14
CA TYR A 315 6.93 8.59 -11.54
C TYR A 315 5.70 7.80 -11.94
N ASN A 316 4.74 8.46 -12.55
CA ASN A 316 3.54 7.85 -13.10
C ASN A 316 3.36 8.25 -14.56
N TRP A 317 3.14 7.27 -15.42
CA TRP A 317 2.82 7.45 -16.82
C TRP A 317 1.63 6.57 -17.19
N GLU A 318 0.54 7.21 -17.62
CA GLU A 318 -0.69 6.51 -17.94
C GLU A 318 -1.25 6.98 -19.28
N THR A 319 -1.54 6.02 -20.14
CA THR A 319 -2.20 6.20 -21.44
C THR A 319 -3.36 5.23 -21.56
N THR A 320 -4.13 5.29 -22.63
CA THR A 320 -5.26 4.38 -22.87
C THR A 320 -4.89 2.90 -22.91
N ARG A 321 -3.62 2.56 -23.20
CA ARG A 321 -3.16 1.16 -23.34
C ARG A 321 -1.97 0.80 -22.46
N CYS A 322 -1.28 1.78 -21.93
CA CYS A 322 -0.08 1.58 -21.12
C CYS A 322 -0.22 2.33 -19.81
N ALA A 323 0.14 1.70 -18.71
CA ALA A 323 0.41 2.36 -17.45
C ALA A 323 1.79 1.92 -16.95
N PHE A 324 2.60 2.86 -16.54
CA PHE A 324 3.89 2.61 -15.91
C PHE A 324 4.01 3.46 -14.65
N MET A 325 4.33 2.83 -13.55
CA MET A 325 4.60 3.48 -12.28
C MET A 325 5.99 3.05 -11.80
N ALA A 326 6.74 3.98 -11.23
CA ALA A 326 8.00 3.70 -10.58
C ALA A 326 8.15 4.59 -9.36
N GLY A 327 8.58 3.99 -8.24
CA GLY A 327 8.87 4.68 -6.99
C GLY A 327 10.23 4.30 -6.47
N ALA A 328 10.93 5.25 -5.86
CA ALA A 328 12.14 5.01 -5.11
C ALA A 328 12.10 5.82 -3.83
N SER A 329 12.51 5.26 -2.71
CA SER A 329 12.57 5.99 -1.45
C SER A 329 13.71 5.52 -0.56
N HIS A 330 14.23 6.44 0.23
CA HIS A 330 15.18 6.18 1.29
C HIS A 330 14.72 6.97 2.51
N ARG A 331 14.22 6.28 3.55
CA ARG A 331 13.53 6.89 4.69
C ARG A 331 13.46 5.94 5.89
N ILE A 332 13.03 6.45 7.03
CA ILE A 332 12.73 5.63 8.21
C ILE A 332 11.37 4.94 8.05
N SER A 333 11.31 3.67 8.42
CA SER A 333 10.11 2.81 8.42
C SER A 333 10.03 2.00 9.72
N ASP A 334 8.85 1.46 10.02
CA ASP A 334 8.58 0.61 11.19
C ASP A 334 9.19 -0.80 11.12
N GLY A 335 9.88 -1.11 10.03
CA GLY A 335 10.56 -2.38 9.86
C GLY A 335 9.67 -3.56 9.45
N GLY A 336 8.33 -3.43 9.43
CA GLY A 336 7.41 -4.47 8.94
C GLY A 336 7.47 -5.81 9.70
N GLY A 337 7.82 -5.79 10.99
CA GLY A 337 8.00 -6.96 11.86
C GLY A 337 9.45 -7.16 12.34
N LEU A 338 10.40 -6.33 11.91
CA LEU A 338 11.74 -6.29 12.48
C LEU A 338 11.71 -5.63 13.87
N GLN A 339 12.71 -5.95 14.71
CA GLN A 339 12.73 -5.56 16.12
C GLN A 339 13.16 -4.10 16.34
N GLY A 340 12.63 -3.16 15.56
CA GLY A 340 12.91 -1.74 15.69
C GLY A 340 12.70 -0.96 14.40
N ALA A 341 12.89 0.35 14.47
CA ALA A 341 12.84 1.21 13.30
C ALA A 341 14.03 0.95 12.38
N VAL A 342 13.75 0.92 11.07
CA VAL A 342 14.73 0.65 10.03
C VAL A 342 14.91 1.85 9.11
N GLN A 343 16.10 1.98 8.56
CA GLN A 343 16.34 2.78 7.38
C GLN A 343 16.01 1.93 6.16
N LEU A 344 14.90 2.25 5.51
CA LEU A 344 14.40 1.55 4.35
C LEU A 344 14.88 2.24 3.07
N THR A 345 15.60 1.49 2.23
CA THR A 345 15.84 1.86 0.83
C THR A 345 14.95 1.00 -0.03
N SER A 346 14.01 1.58 -0.76
CA SER A 346 13.08 0.84 -1.61
C SER A 346 13.10 1.35 -3.05
N PHE A 347 12.85 0.44 -3.96
CA PHE A 347 12.55 0.71 -5.35
C PHE A 347 11.39 -0.19 -5.77
N GLU A 348 10.38 0.38 -6.41
CA GLU A 348 9.23 -0.34 -6.92
C GLU A 348 8.94 0.09 -8.35
N SER A 349 8.48 -0.83 -9.18
CA SER A 349 8.02 -0.50 -10.52
C SER A 349 6.93 -1.45 -10.97
N SER A 350 5.99 -0.93 -11.74
CA SER A 350 4.96 -1.73 -12.39
C SER A 350 4.68 -1.20 -13.79
N PHE A 351 4.36 -2.12 -14.68
CA PHE A 351 4.01 -1.85 -16.07
C PHE A 351 2.82 -2.68 -16.47
N ARG A 352 1.79 -2.03 -17.00
CA ARG A 352 0.61 -2.64 -17.59
C ARG A 352 0.55 -2.26 -19.06
N TYR A 353 0.31 -3.24 -19.92
CA TYR A 353 0.17 -3.04 -21.36
C TYR A 353 -0.97 -3.86 -21.96
N GLU A 354 -1.93 -3.19 -22.57
CA GLU A 354 -3.01 -3.79 -23.33
C GLU A 354 -2.60 -3.92 -24.80
N TRP A 355 -1.93 -5.03 -25.16
CA TRP A 355 -1.44 -5.22 -26.54
C TRP A 355 -2.56 -5.55 -27.54
N ALA A 356 -3.67 -6.09 -27.05
CA ALA A 356 -4.87 -6.35 -27.83
C ALA A 356 -6.11 -6.13 -26.96
N ARG A 357 -7.25 -5.92 -27.58
CA ARG A 357 -8.53 -5.56 -26.94
C ARG A 357 -8.95 -6.42 -25.74
N LYS A 358 -8.37 -7.62 -25.59
CA LYS A 358 -8.72 -8.60 -24.53
C LYS A 358 -7.50 -9.16 -23.83
N TRP A 359 -6.30 -8.69 -24.16
CA TRP A 359 -5.06 -9.21 -23.61
C TRP A 359 -4.30 -8.13 -22.89
N THR A 360 -3.98 -8.38 -21.64
CA THR A 360 -3.21 -7.46 -20.80
C THR A 360 -1.97 -8.16 -20.27
N LEU A 361 -0.81 -7.55 -20.45
CA LEU A 361 0.45 -7.91 -19.82
C LEU A 361 0.65 -7.03 -18.59
N ARG A 362 1.02 -7.64 -17.47
CA ARG A 362 1.48 -6.93 -16.28
C ARG A 362 2.87 -7.43 -15.93
N VAL A 363 3.76 -6.48 -15.64
CA VAL A 363 5.12 -6.74 -15.14
C VAL A 363 5.34 -5.85 -13.95
N GLY A 364 5.85 -6.39 -12.86
CA GLY A 364 6.15 -5.62 -11.66
C GLY A 364 7.42 -6.11 -10.97
N GLY A 365 8.01 -5.25 -10.18
CA GLY A 365 9.15 -5.61 -9.35
C GLY A 365 9.34 -4.63 -8.21
N SER A 366 9.82 -5.15 -7.09
CA SER A 366 10.23 -4.35 -5.94
C SER A 366 11.58 -4.84 -5.42
N TYR A 367 12.38 -3.89 -4.99
CA TYR A 367 13.61 -4.10 -4.23
C TYR A 367 13.50 -3.32 -2.93
N GLY A 368 13.92 -3.92 -1.84
CA GLY A 368 14.01 -3.25 -0.56
C GLY A 368 15.19 -3.72 0.24
N ARG A 369 15.84 -2.77 0.93
CA ARG A 369 16.86 -3.04 1.92
C ARG A 369 16.49 -2.35 3.22
N ASN A 370 16.39 -3.13 4.27
CA ASN A 370 16.02 -2.73 5.61
C ASN A 370 17.26 -2.84 6.51
N GLU A 371 17.76 -1.71 6.98
CA GLU A 371 18.89 -1.61 7.91
C GLU A 371 18.39 -1.09 9.27
N LEU A 372 18.59 -1.83 10.35
CA LEU A 372 18.24 -1.32 11.68
C LEU A 372 19.00 -0.03 11.99
N ILE A 373 18.27 0.99 12.43
CA ILE A 373 18.87 2.29 12.82
C ILE A 373 19.71 2.11 14.09
N GLU A 374 19.20 1.34 15.06
CA GLU A 374 19.89 1.01 16.29
C GLU A 374 19.69 -0.45 16.63
N THR A 375 20.74 -1.13 17.02
CA THR A 375 20.70 -2.55 17.33
C THR A 375 20.33 -2.83 18.79
N PHE A 376 20.44 -1.84 19.70
CA PHE A 376 20.18 -1.97 21.13
C PHE A 376 20.81 -3.21 21.77
N GLY A 377 22.00 -3.60 21.33
CA GLY A 377 22.68 -4.83 21.78
C GLY A 377 22.15 -6.12 21.14
N LEU A 378 21.16 -6.05 20.27
CA LEU A 378 20.69 -7.16 19.45
C LEU A 378 21.65 -7.35 18.25
N PRO A 379 21.66 -8.56 17.64
CA PRO A 379 22.38 -8.76 16.40
C PRO A 379 21.90 -7.79 15.31
N SER A 380 22.83 -7.33 14.50
CA SER A 380 22.50 -6.49 13.34
C SER A 380 21.52 -7.22 12.43
N GLN A 381 20.43 -6.55 12.10
CA GLN A 381 19.42 -7.07 11.16
C GLN A 381 19.48 -6.20 9.90
N ASP A 382 20.07 -6.74 8.86
CA ASP A 382 20.08 -6.14 7.52
C ASP A 382 19.43 -7.15 6.57
N VAL A 383 18.31 -6.76 5.99
CA VAL A 383 17.51 -7.62 5.13
C VAL A 383 17.30 -6.94 3.79
N ALA A 384 17.78 -7.57 2.75
CA ALA A 384 17.52 -7.17 1.37
C ALA A 384 16.56 -8.15 0.69
N SER A 385 15.57 -7.64 -0.02
CA SER A 385 14.62 -8.45 -0.77
C SER A 385 14.44 -7.94 -2.19
N LEU A 386 14.20 -8.87 -3.11
CA LEU A 386 13.85 -8.61 -4.50
C LEU A 386 12.66 -9.46 -4.89
N ILE A 387 11.61 -8.82 -5.37
CA ILE A 387 10.41 -9.48 -5.86
C ILE A 387 10.22 -9.08 -7.31
N GLY A 388 9.95 -10.06 -8.16
CA GLY A 388 9.58 -9.85 -9.55
C GLY A 388 8.31 -10.61 -9.87
N LEU A 389 7.44 -10.01 -10.65
CA LEU A 389 6.22 -10.64 -11.10
C LEU A 389 5.99 -10.37 -12.59
N VAL A 390 5.41 -11.33 -13.28
CA VAL A 390 4.88 -11.17 -14.63
C VAL A 390 3.56 -11.91 -14.73
N SER A 391 2.56 -11.31 -15.35
CA SER A 391 1.31 -11.99 -15.65
C SER A 391 0.74 -11.56 -17.00
N VAL A 392 -0.03 -12.46 -17.57
CA VAL A 392 -0.79 -12.26 -18.80
C VAL A 392 -2.23 -12.63 -18.53
N SER A 393 -3.14 -11.71 -18.73
CA SER A 393 -4.57 -11.93 -18.60
C SER A 393 -5.29 -11.86 -19.95
N HIS A 394 -6.32 -12.69 -20.09
CA HIS A 394 -7.20 -12.72 -21.26
C HIS A 394 -8.66 -12.64 -20.83
N GLN A 395 -9.38 -11.65 -21.37
CA GLN A 395 -10.81 -11.46 -21.13
C GLN A 395 -11.65 -12.37 -22.05
N ILE A 396 -12.43 -13.27 -21.46
CA ILE A 396 -13.33 -14.18 -22.15
C ILE A 396 -14.77 -13.68 -21.97
N GLY A 397 -15.29 -12.97 -23.00
CA GLY A 397 -16.60 -12.32 -22.88
C GLY A 397 -16.59 -11.09 -21.99
N GLU A 398 -17.70 -10.82 -21.29
CA GLU A 398 -17.88 -9.61 -20.47
C GLU A 398 -17.56 -9.84 -18.99
N HIS A 399 -17.66 -11.08 -18.53
CA HIS A 399 -17.64 -11.41 -17.10
C HIS A 399 -16.52 -12.36 -16.69
N LEU A 400 -15.87 -13.01 -17.63
CA LEU A 400 -14.88 -14.05 -17.33
C LEU A 400 -13.50 -13.61 -17.81
N SER A 401 -12.50 -13.76 -16.96
CA SER A 401 -11.08 -13.58 -17.31
C SER A 401 -10.26 -14.77 -16.82
N ILE A 402 -9.19 -15.06 -17.55
CA ILE A 402 -8.16 -16.01 -17.15
C ILE A 402 -6.82 -15.31 -17.13
N GLU A 403 -6.04 -15.55 -16.10
CA GLU A 403 -4.71 -14.99 -15.91
C GLU A 403 -3.70 -16.11 -15.62
N ALA A 404 -2.57 -16.06 -16.31
CA ALA A 404 -1.39 -16.86 -16.00
C ALA A 404 -0.28 -15.94 -15.51
N GLY A 405 0.31 -16.26 -14.36
CA GLY A 405 1.31 -15.42 -13.73
C GLY A 405 2.48 -16.22 -13.15
N TYR A 406 3.56 -15.51 -12.92
CA TYR A 406 4.76 -16.03 -12.26
C TYR A 406 5.32 -14.97 -11.32
N VAL A 407 5.60 -15.37 -10.09
CA VAL A 407 6.24 -14.54 -9.06
C VAL A 407 7.54 -15.20 -8.66
N ARG A 408 8.61 -14.41 -8.62
CA ARG A 408 9.88 -14.78 -8.01
C ARG A 408 10.19 -13.84 -6.85
N ALA A 409 10.57 -14.42 -5.72
CA ALA A 409 11.01 -13.68 -4.55
C ALA A 409 12.40 -14.20 -4.12
N HIS A 410 13.32 -13.28 -3.88
CA HIS A 410 14.63 -13.54 -3.30
C HIS A 410 14.83 -12.66 -2.09
N GLN A 411 15.23 -13.23 -0.97
CA GLN A 411 15.54 -12.49 0.25
C GLN A 411 16.88 -12.93 0.79
N GLN A 412 17.70 -11.96 1.14
CA GLN A 412 19.00 -12.15 1.77
C GLN A 412 18.97 -11.46 3.14
N ALA A 413 19.16 -12.26 4.18
CA ALA A 413 19.35 -11.77 5.53
C ALA A 413 20.85 -11.74 5.83
N LEU A 414 21.38 -10.56 6.15
CA LEU A 414 22.76 -10.36 6.53
C LEU A 414 22.83 -10.23 8.06
N GLY A 415 23.69 -11.03 8.69
CA GLY A 415 23.81 -11.10 10.14
C GLY A 415 22.85 -12.09 10.78
N SER A 416 22.81 -12.14 12.10
CA SER A 416 21.84 -12.93 12.87
C SER A 416 20.49 -12.27 12.76
N SER A 417 19.67 -12.64 11.81
CA SER A 417 18.34 -12.07 11.64
C SER A 417 17.25 -13.06 12.00
N VAL A 418 16.16 -12.49 12.43
CA VAL A 418 14.90 -13.17 12.68
C VAL A 418 14.29 -13.72 11.39
N VAL A 419 14.73 -13.18 10.25
CA VAL A 419 14.23 -13.50 8.92
C VAL A 419 15.29 -14.29 8.17
N SER A 420 14.88 -15.36 7.49
CA SER A 420 15.79 -16.25 6.77
C SER A 420 16.09 -15.72 5.36
N SER A 421 17.28 -16.06 4.85
CA SER A 421 17.57 -15.94 3.42
C SER A 421 16.88 -17.09 2.68
N TYR A 422 16.21 -16.81 1.56
CA TYR A 422 15.60 -17.85 0.73
C TYR A 422 15.29 -17.36 -0.69
N ASP A 423 15.12 -18.33 -1.57
CA ASP A 423 14.56 -18.16 -2.92
C ASP A 423 13.18 -18.83 -2.98
N ARG A 424 12.28 -18.26 -3.77
CA ARG A 424 10.94 -18.76 -3.94
C ARG A 424 10.40 -18.45 -5.33
N ASN A 425 9.85 -19.46 -6.00
CA ASN A 425 9.25 -19.36 -7.31
C ASN A 425 7.80 -19.85 -7.25
N ARG A 426 6.89 -19.05 -7.83
CA ARG A 426 5.45 -19.33 -7.78
C ARG A 426 4.77 -19.06 -9.11
N PRO A 427 4.69 -20.06 -10.03
CA PRO A 427 3.74 -20.03 -11.13
C PRO A 427 2.31 -20.18 -10.64
N GLN A 428 1.38 -19.46 -11.28
CA GLN A 428 -0.04 -19.45 -10.91
C GLN A 428 -0.96 -19.30 -12.12
N ILE A 429 -2.17 -19.83 -11.99
CA ILE A 429 -3.26 -19.62 -12.95
C ILE A 429 -4.51 -19.25 -12.15
N THR A 430 -5.23 -18.23 -12.61
CA THR A 430 -6.44 -17.73 -11.96
C THR A 430 -7.54 -17.56 -12.98
N ILE A 431 -8.75 -17.91 -12.60
CA ILE A 431 -9.97 -17.67 -13.35
C ILE A 431 -10.85 -16.75 -12.48
N THR A 432 -11.26 -15.63 -13.04
CA THR A 432 -12.10 -14.66 -12.33
C THR A 432 -13.41 -14.46 -13.08
N TYR A 433 -14.51 -14.61 -12.36
CA TYR A 433 -15.84 -14.19 -12.81
C TYR A 433 -16.20 -12.89 -12.08
N SER A 434 -16.53 -11.85 -12.83
CA SER A 434 -16.91 -10.55 -12.28
C SER A 434 -18.12 -9.98 -12.98
N PHE A 435 -18.93 -9.23 -12.23
CA PHE A 435 -20.02 -8.43 -12.79
C PHE A 435 -19.93 -7.02 -12.23
N SER A 436 -20.36 -6.07 -13.05
CA SER A 436 -20.40 -4.66 -12.72
C SER A 436 -21.83 -4.15 -12.93
N ARG A 437 -22.38 -3.48 -11.91
CA ARG A 437 -23.71 -2.90 -11.96
C ARG A 437 -23.65 -1.42 -11.64
N PRO A 438 -24.20 -0.53 -12.49
CA PRO A 438 -24.28 0.89 -12.17
C PRO A 438 -25.15 1.08 -10.92
N LEU A 439 -24.65 1.90 -9.99
CA LEU A 439 -25.43 2.42 -8.86
C LEU A 439 -26.19 3.63 -9.38
N GLY A 440 -27.53 3.65 -9.23
CA GLY A 440 -28.35 4.78 -9.66
C GLY A 440 -27.87 6.10 -9.04
N ARG A 441 -28.20 7.21 -9.74
CA ARG A 441 -27.89 8.59 -9.30
C ARG A 441 -28.60 8.95 -8.01
#